data_e0038ec499253152b40eeea1f596682a
#
_entry.id   e0038ec499253152b40eeea1f596682a
#
_cell.length_a   1.000
_cell.length_b   1.000
_cell.length_c   1.000
_cell.angle_alpha   90.00
_cell.angle_beta   90.00
_cell.angle_gamma   90.00
#
_symmetry.space_group_name_H-M   'P 1'
#
loop_
_entity.id
_entity.type
_entity.pdbx_description
1 polymer ?
#
loop_
_entity_poly.entity_id
_entity_poly.type
_entity_poly.pdbx_seq_one_letter_code
_entity_poly.pdbx_strand_id
1 'polypeptide(L)'
;MKAYLAAAFRPMTTKKRRPVFHDAAVPPRQRQNSAAPNLIFFCFFSSKKKRRERFSEMQFIDKARIVIKAGNGGNGCAAFHREKYVARGGPSGGDGGRGGDLIFEADPRLSTLLEFKFQRHFRAENGGGGQPEMKSGKDGESLVVRVPVGTVVRDLETGTVIADMNEAGKRRTVLRGGRGGKGNARFATPTRQSPRFAQDGQKTEDREVELELKTIADVGLIGLPSVGKSTILSVLTAAKPKIAAYHFTTLTPNLGVATRHGRSFVLADIPGLIEGAAEGAGLGHDFLRHIERTRILVHVLDAAGSEGRDPLDDFEKINAELAKFSPALTELPQVVALNKTDLPDAAERLPALQSALSERGYRSFPVSAATVQGFDALLDHLVETLDKLPPVLEYPEEELDVGPAYEKGFTIERRADDGAYVVSGGDVQRLLDTTDPNDEASMRRFQQLLIRYGIITALREMGAGEGDTICLGGWEFDFVD
;
A
#
# COMPACT_ATOMS: atom_id res chain seq x y z
N MET A 1 -48.96 -24.42 19.82
CA MET A 1 -48.13 -23.48 19.07
C MET A 1 -46.74 -23.24 19.70
N LYS A 2 -46.18 -24.23 20.43
CA LYS A 2 -44.85 -24.14 21.09
C LYS A 2 -43.92 -25.32 20.77
N ALA A 3 -44.30 -26.23 19.86
CA ALA A 3 -43.53 -27.42 19.54
C ALA A 3 -42.98 -27.47 18.11
N TYR A 4 -43.18 -26.46 17.27
CA TYR A 4 -42.80 -26.47 15.83
C TYR A 4 -41.53 -25.66 15.49
N LEU A 5 -40.77 -25.18 16.44
CA LEU A 5 -39.62 -24.29 16.20
C LEU A 5 -38.23 -25.00 16.21
N ALA A 6 -38.20 -26.32 16.25
CA ALA A 6 -36.93 -27.05 16.42
C ALA A 6 -36.36 -27.76 15.16
N ALA A 7 -37.01 -27.64 14.00
CA ALA A 7 -36.74 -28.53 12.90
C ALA A 7 -36.43 -27.86 11.55
N ALA A 8 -35.91 -26.63 11.51
CA ALA A 8 -35.71 -25.97 10.22
C ALA A 8 -34.35 -26.24 9.50
N PHE A 9 -33.37 -26.83 10.16
CA PHE A 9 -32.07 -27.13 9.48
C PHE A 9 -31.31 -28.27 10.17
N ARG A 10 -30.92 -29.31 9.41
CA ARG A 10 -29.92 -30.29 9.83
C ARG A 10 -28.62 -30.07 9.05
N PRO A 11 -27.47 -29.92 9.71
CA PRO A 11 -26.21 -29.83 9.00
C PRO A 11 -25.86 -31.15 8.36
N MET A 12 -25.59 -31.17 7.04
CA MET A 12 -24.93 -32.28 6.40
C MET A 12 -23.50 -32.40 6.94
N THR A 13 -23.08 -33.61 7.25
CA THR A 13 -21.70 -33.91 7.63
C THR A 13 -20.76 -33.48 6.49
N THR A 14 -19.94 -32.49 6.73
CA THR A 14 -18.96 -31.98 5.79
C THR A 14 -18.04 -33.10 5.33
N LYS A 15 -18.26 -33.66 4.12
CA LYS A 15 -17.26 -34.43 3.40
C LYS A 15 -16.16 -33.45 2.92
N LYS A 16 -15.18 -33.19 3.78
CA LYS A 16 -13.91 -32.57 3.36
C LYS A 16 -13.27 -33.49 2.32
N ARG A 17 -13.31 -33.12 1.05
CA ARG A 17 -12.42 -33.67 0.04
C ARG A 17 -11.00 -33.28 0.42
N ARG A 18 -10.23 -34.26 0.94
CA ARG A 18 -8.79 -34.10 1.13
C ARG A 18 -8.14 -34.07 -0.26
N PRO A 19 -7.22 -33.14 -0.54
CA PRO A 19 -6.38 -33.23 -1.72
C PRO A 19 -5.49 -34.47 -1.57
N VAL A 20 -5.45 -35.33 -2.60
CA VAL A 20 -4.58 -36.47 -2.71
C VAL A 20 -3.17 -35.96 -2.98
N PHE A 21 -2.31 -36.01 -1.97
CA PHE A 21 -0.88 -35.84 -2.14
C PHE A 21 -0.29 -37.25 -2.42
N HIS A 22 0.37 -37.38 -3.56
CA HIS A 22 1.20 -38.53 -3.87
C HIS A 22 2.42 -38.51 -2.90
N ASP A 23 2.53 -39.57 -2.11
CA ASP A 23 3.69 -39.86 -1.28
C ASP A 23 4.89 -40.16 -2.17
N ALA A 24 5.91 -39.32 -2.12
CA ALA A 24 7.26 -39.63 -2.53
C ALA A 24 8.06 -39.99 -1.28
N ALA A 25 8.49 -41.27 -1.24
CA ALA A 25 9.20 -41.86 -0.14
C ALA A 25 10.55 -41.17 0.15
N VAL A 26 10.78 -40.81 1.41
CA VAL A 26 12.08 -40.34 1.94
C VAL A 26 12.69 -41.48 2.76
N PRO A 27 13.95 -41.89 2.49
CA PRO A 27 14.62 -42.92 3.27
C PRO A 27 15.08 -42.44 4.65
N PRO A 28 15.26 -43.35 5.63
CA PRO A 28 15.56 -43.00 7.03
C PRO A 28 17.02 -42.60 7.23
N ARG A 29 17.24 -41.47 7.90
CA ARG A 29 18.58 -41.07 8.39
C ARG A 29 18.90 -41.74 9.72
N GLN A 30 20.02 -42.42 9.74
CA GLN A 30 20.65 -43.01 10.89
C GLN A 30 21.08 -41.93 11.91
N ARG A 31 20.79 -42.23 13.17
CA ARG A 31 21.37 -41.53 14.34
C ARG A 31 22.83 -41.89 14.52
N GLN A 32 23.72 -40.94 14.56
CA GLN A 32 25.02 -41.05 15.19
C GLN A 32 25.16 -39.99 16.29
N ASN A 33 25.27 -40.48 17.54
CA ASN A 33 25.68 -39.72 18.70
C ASN A 33 27.19 -39.50 18.63
N SER A 34 27.67 -38.28 18.80
CA SER A 34 28.95 -37.99 19.42
C SER A 34 28.98 -36.59 19.99
N ALA A 35 29.29 -36.50 21.26
CA ALA A 35 29.40 -35.28 22.04
C ALA A 35 30.73 -34.56 21.75
N ALA A 36 30.70 -33.24 21.62
CA ALA A 36 31.77 -32.33 22.02
C ALA A 36 31.26 -30.86 22.03
N PRO A 37 31.73 -30.06 23.00
CA PRO A 37 31.17 -28.75 23.30
C PRO A 37 31.94 -27.61 22.61
N ASN A 38 31.30 -26.43 22.59
CA ASN A 38 31.89 -25.11 22.28
C ASN A 38 32.10 -24.76 20.79
N LEU A 39 31.06 -24.21 20.17
CA LEU A 39 31.20 -23.25 19.04
C LEU A 39 29.89 -22.43 18.80
N ILE A 40 29.39 -21.75 19.84
CA ILE A 40 28.19 -20.90 19.71
C ILE A 40 28.54 -19.41 19.46
N PHE A 41 29.80 -19.02 19.36
CA PHE A 41 30.14 -17.57 19.27
C PHE A 41 30.51 -17.06 17.88
N PHE A 42 30.51 -17.85 16.81
CA PHE A 42 30.96 -17.39 15.50
C PHE A 42 29.88 -17.19 14.42
N CYS A 43 28.64 -17.64 14.65
CA CYS A 43 27.58 -17.49 13.64
C CYS A 43 26.83 -16.15 13.66
N PHE A 44 26.95 -15.34 14.72
CA PHE A 44 26.22 -14.05 14.79
C PHE A 44 26.90 -12.90 14.06
N PHE A 45 28.19 -12.98 13.77
CA PHE A 45 28.93 -11.92 13.07
C PHE A 45 28.87 -12.05 11.54
N SER A 46 28.69 -13.27 11.01
CA SER A 46 28.61 -13.51 9.56
C SER A 46 27.28 -13.05 8.96
N SER A 47 26.17 -13.11 9.73
CA SER A 47 24.85 -12.69 9.23
C SER A 47 24.70 -11.16 9.14
N LYS A 48 25.40 -10.40 10.02
CA LYS A 48 25.40 -8.93 9.96
C LYS A 48 26.25 -8.39 8.81
N LYS A 49 27.32 -9.10 8.44
CA LYS A 49 28.19 -8.70 7.32
C LYS A 49 27.49 -8.97 5.97
N LYS A 50 26.83 -10.11 5.81
CA LYS A 50 25.99 -10.40 4.62
C LYS A 50 24.74 -9.52 4.50
N ARG A 51 24.19 -8.99 5.60
CA ARG A 51 23.13 -7.98 5.56
C ARG A 51 23.66 -6.62 5.10
N ARG A 52 24.86 -6.21 5.48
CA ARG A 52 25.48 -4.94 5.04
C ARG A 52 25.89 -4.96 3.57
N GLU A 53 26.35 -6.09 3.05
CA GLU A 53 26.73 -6.21 1.62
C GLU A 53 25.51 -6.29 0.68
N ARG A 54 24.31 -6.71 1.17
CA ARG A 54 23.06 -6.66 0.39
C ARG A 54 22.45 -5.26 0.25
N PHE A 55 22.88 -4.29 1.04
CA PHE A 55 22.42 -2.91 0.98
C PHE A 55 23.18 -2.03 -0.04
N SER A 56 24.20 -2.55 -0.73
CA SER A 56 25.05 -1.77 -1.63
C SER A 56 24.47 -1.61 -3.05
N GLU A 57 23.46 -2.37 -3.42
CA GLU A 57 22.69 -2.19 -4.67
C GLU A 57 21.26 -1.77 -4.32
N MET A 58 21.08 -0.54 -3.85
CA MET A 58 19.74 0.00 -3.67
C MET A 58 19.16 0.37 -5.04
N GLN A 59 18.39 -0.55 -5.61
CA GLN A 59 17.54 -0.28 -6.77
C GLN A 59 16.44 0.69 -6.34
N PHE A 60 16.24 1.75 -7.11
CA PHE A 60 15.05 2.61 -6.97
C PHE A 60 13.84 1.82 -7.48
N ILE A 61 12.79 1.77 -6.68
CA ILE A 61 11.54 1.07 -7.02
C ILE A 61 10.40 2.07 -6.88
N ASP A 62 9.72 2.28 -7.99
CA ASP A 62 8.56 3.18 -8.14
C ASP A 62 7.23 2.45 -7.99
N LYS A 63 7.22 1.12 -8.17
CA LYS A 63 6.03 0.27 -8.02
C LYS A 63 6.32 -0.93 -7.14
N ALA A 64 5.43 -1.19 -6.20
CA ALA A 64 5.50 -2.36 -5.34
C ALA A 64 4.11 -2.95 -5.10
N ARG A 65 4.00 -4.28 -5.12
CA ARG A 65 2.78 -4.98 -4.75
C ARG A 65 2.92 -5.55 -3.36
N ILE A 66 1.92 -5.27 -2.53
CA ILE A 66 1.87 -5.71 -1.15
C ILE A 66 0.49 -6.27 -0.81
N VAL A 67 0.47 -7.15 0.17
CA VAL A 67 -0.75 -7.69 0.76
C VAL A 67 -0.97 -7.01 2.10
N ILE A 68 -2.12 -6.39 2.26
CA ILE A 68 -2.50 -5.67 3.47
C ILE A 68 -3.69 -6.34 4.14
N LYS A 69 -3.71 -6.33 5.48
CA LYS A 69 -4.81 -6.88 6.28
C LYS A 69 -4.99 -6.07 7.55
N ALA A 70 -6.23 -5.69 7.85
CA ALA A 70 -6.58 -5.16 9.17
C ALA A 70 -6.66 -6.29 10.21
N GLY A 71 -6.61 -5.97 11.48
CA GLY A 71 -6.76 -6.95 12.55
C GLY A 71 -8.18 -7.51 12.61
N ASN A 72 -8.32 -8.81 12.84
CA ASN A 72 -9.61 -9.41 13.12
C ASN A 72 -10.14 -8.95 14.49
N GLY A 73 -11.45 -8.86 14.66
CA GLY A 73 -12.07 -8.70 15.98
C GLY A 73 -11.87 -9.95 16.84
N GLY A 74 -11.69 -9.77 18.13
CA GLY A 74 -11.62 -10.85 19.11
C GLY A 74 -13.00 -11.48 19.34
N ASN A 75 -13.07 -12.77 19.63
CA ASN A 75 -14.32 -13.46 19.92
C ASN A 75 -14.86 -13.06 21.29
N GLY A 76 -16.17 -12.97 21.43
CA GLY A 76 -16.84 -12.86 22.73
C GLY A 76 -16.67 -14.13 23.55
N CYS A 77 -16.80 -14.01 24.85
CA CYS A 77 -16.70 -15.13 25.79
C CYS A 77 -18.07 -15.63 26.24
N ALA A 78 -18.26 -16.95 26.29
CA ALA A 78 -19.43 -17.59 26.89
C ALA A 78 -19.05 -18.17 28.27
N ALA A 79 -19.04 -17.35 29.30
CA ALA A 79 -18.69 -17.75 30.66
C ALA A 79 -19.87 -17.52 31.63
N PHE A 80 -19.88 -18.27 32.73
CA PHE A 80 -20.84 -18.11 33.80
C PHE A 80 -20.12 -17.83 35.11
N HIS A 81 -20.70 -16.98 35.92
CA HIS A 81 -20.19 -16.68 37.23
C HIS A 81 -20.23 -17.94 38.11
N ARG A 82 -19.13 -18.27 38.76
CA ARG A 82 -19.04 -19.43 39.68
C ARG A 82 -18.41 -18.98 40.98
N GLU A 83 -19.20 -19.04 42.04
CA GLU A 83 -18.72 -18.82 43.40
C GLU A 83 -19.02 -20.01 44.28
N LYS A 84 -18.25 -20.15 45.38
CA LYS A 84 -18.55 -21.13 46.41
C LYS A 84 -19.93 -20.86 47.00
N TYR A 85 -20.82 -21.82 46.96
CA TYR A 85 -22.21 -21.75 47.37
C TYR A 85 -23.23 -21.09 46.41
N VAL A 86 -22.81 -20.65 45.22
CA VAL A 86 -23.73 -20.18 44.17
C VAL A 86 -23.82 -21.24 43.07
N ALA A 87 -24.89 -22.05 43.15
CA ALA A 87 -25.07 -23.18 42.23
C ALA A 87 -25.34 -22.77 40.75
N ARG A 88 -25.88 -21.57 40.50
CA ARG A 88 -26.19 -21.04 39.17
C ARG A 88 -25.94 -19.54 39.16
N GLY A 89 -24.68 -19.17 38.84
CA GLY A 89 -24.34 -17.79 38.56
C GLY A 89 -24.85 -17.35 37.19
N GLY A 90 -25.08 -16.06 37.01
CA GLY A 90 -25.49 -15.47 35.74
C GLY A 90 -24.39 -15.52 34.67
N PRO A 91 -24.72 -15.17 33.41
CA PRO A 91 -23.74 -15.07 32.33
C PRO A 91 -22.74 -13.95 32.64
N SER A 92 -21.45 -14.25 32.55
CA SER A 92 -20.34 -13.37 32.93
C SER A 92 -19.27 -13.23 31.83
N GLY A 93 -19.55 -13.67 30.62
CA GLY A 93 -18.60 -13.53 29.52
C GLY A 93 -18.51 -12.10 28.99
N GLY A 94 -17.30 -11.61 28.86
CA GLY A 94 -16.99 -10.28 28.33
C GLY A 94 -16.95 -10.25 26.81
N ASP A 95 -16.94 -9.06 26.24
CA ASP A 95 -16.87 -8.82 24.81
C ASP A 95 -15.43 -9.00 24.30
N GLY A 96 -15.24 -9.40 23.03
CA GLY A 96 -13.96 -9.36 22.36
C GLY A 96 -13.53 -7.92 22.05
N GLY A 97 -12.22 -7.70 21.96
CA GLY A 97 -11.62 -6.43 21.55
C GLY A 97 -11.75 -6.21 20.05
N ARG A 98 -11.67 -4.95 19.62
CA ARG A 98 -11.61 -4.57 18.20
C ARG A 98 -10.23 -4.91 17.62
N GLY A 99 -10.15 -5.30 16.35
CA GLY A 99 -8.90 -5.41 15.61
C GLY A 99 -8.27 -4.05 15.31
N GLY A 100 -6.96 -4.02 15.13
CA GLY A 100 -6.23 -2.81 14.75
C GLY A 100 -6.52 -2.40 13.31
N ASP A 101 -6.51 -1.09 13.05
CA ASP A 101 -6.67 -0.51 11.72
C ASP A 101 -5.33 -0.57 10.95
N LEU A 102 -5.37 -0.51 9.60
CA LEU A 102 -4.19 -0.32 8.77
C LEU A 102 -4.22 1.10 8.19
N ILE A 103 -3.16 1.85 8.46
CA ILE A 103 -3.04 3.27 8.16
C ILE A 103 -1.79 3.47 7.30
N PHE A 104 -1.91 4.18 6.18
CA PHE A 104 -0.75 4.71 5.47
C PHE A 104 -0.39 6.09 5.98
N GLU A 105 0.91 6.37 6.10
CA GLU A 105 1.46 7.67 6.49
C GLU A 105 2.53 8.10 5.50
N ALA A 106 2.41 9.30 4.94
CA ALA A 106 3.41 9.88 4.04
C ALA A 106 4.60 10.41 4.85
N ASP A 107 5.76 9.76 4.72
CA ASP A 107 7.01 10.16 5.39
C ASP A 107 7.95 10.86 4.38
N PRO A 108 8.26 12.16 4.56
CA PRO A 108 9.16 12.90 3.67
C PRO A 108 10.62 12.41 3.71
N ARG A 109 10.97 11.54 4.66
CA ARG A 109 12.31 10.94 4.74
C ARG A 109 12.50 9.76 3.80
N LEU A 110 11.39 9.18 3.34
CA LEU A 110 11.40 8.08 2.39
C LEU A 110 11.37 8.62 0.97
N SER A 111 12.20 8.06 0.09
CA SER A 111 12.28 8.45 -1.32
C SER A 111 12.05 7.28 -2.30
N THR A 112 11.83 6.07 -1.79
CA THR A 112 11.70 4.87 -2.62
C THR A 112 10.81 3.82 -1.96
N LEU A 113 10.18 2.98 -2.77
CA LEU A 113 9.38 1.84 -2.31
C LEU A 113 10.21 0.56 -2.12
N LEU A 114 11.53 0.67 -1.99
CA LEU A 114 12.43 -0.49 -1.91
C LEU A 114 12.11 -1.45 -0.76
N GLU A 115 11.69 -0.93 0.39
CA GLU A 115 11.37 -1.75 1.56
C GLU A 115 10.22 -2.72 1.26
N PHE A 116 9.25 -2.29 0.45
CA PHE A 116 8.07 -3.08 0.07
C PHE A 116 8.38 -4.25 -0.88
N LYS A 117 9.55 -4.24 -1.53
CA LYS A 117 10.03 -5.40 -2.29
C LYS A 117 10.40 -6.57 -1.39
N PHE A 118 10.92 -6.26 -0.19
CA PHE A 118 11.38 -7.26 0.77
C PHE A 118 10.29 -7.67 1.75
N GLN A 119 9.50 -6.70 2.22
CA GLN A 119 8.37 -6.94 3.09
C GLN A 119 7.07 -6.71 2.32
N ARG A 120 6.38 -7.80 2.00
CA ARG A 120 5.15 -7.74 1.18
C ARG A 120 3.87 -7.91 1.97
N HIS A 121 3.93 -8.37 3.21
CA HIS A 121 2.77 -8.63 4.04
C HIS A 121 2.72 -7.66 5.23
N PHE A 122 1.66 -6.90 5.31
CA PHE A 122 1.41 -5.94 6.39
C PHE A 122 0.08 -6.30 7.06
N ARG A 123 0.15 -6.73 8.32
CA ARG A 123 -1.01 -7.16 9.09
C ARG A 123 -1.06 -6.42 10.40
N ALA A 124 -2.20 -5.77 10.68
CA ALA A 124 -2.45 -5.15 11.97
C ALA A 124 -2.77 -6.22 13.04
N GLU A 125 -2.68 -5.86 14.30
CA GLU A 125 -2.91 -6.77 15.42
C GLU A 125 -4.39 -7.12 15.55
N ASN A 126 -4.68 -8.40 15.84
CA ASN A 126 -6.04 -8.85 16.11
C ASN A 126 -6.49 -8.39 17.48
N GLY A 127 -7.79 -8.16 17.65
CA GLY A 127 -8.39 -7.94 18.96
C GLY A 127 -8.31 -9.20 19.83
N GLY A 128 -8.09 -9.00 21.11
CA GLY A 128 -8.07 -10.06 22.11
C GLY A 128 -9.46 -10.65 22.33
N GLY A 129 -9.57 -11.95 22.63
CA GLY A 129 -10.83 -12.57 23.02
C GLY A 129 -11.37 -12.03 24.35
N GLY A 130 -12.70 -11.98 24.50
CA GLY A 130 -13.37 -11.69 25.75
C GLY A 130 -13.00 -12.73 26.82
N GLN A 131 -13.05 -12.32 28.07
CA GLN A 131 -12.69 -13.17 29.22
C GLN A 131 -13.89 -13.31 30.17
N PRO A 132 -13.86 -14.30 31.11
CA PRO A 132 -14.80 -14.37 32.21
C PRO A 132 -14.81 -13.08 33.04
N GLU A 133 -15.82 -12.95 33.94
CA GLU A 133 -15.98 -11.79 34.85
C GLU A 133 -16.23 -10.46 34.08
N MET A 134 -16.92 -10.53 32.92
CA MET A 134 -17.24 -9.39 32.07
C MET A 134 -16.01 -8.61 31.58
N LYS A 135 -14.82 -9.20 31.62
CA LYS A 135 -13.60 -8.55 31.14
C LYS A 135 -13.56 -8.57 29.62
N SER A 136 -13.54 -7.36 29.02
CA SER A 136 -13.40 -7.21 27.58
C SER A 136 -11.96 -7.58 27.12
N GLY A 137 -11.85 -8.13 25.92
CA GLY A 137 -10.55 -8.34 25.27
C GLY A 137 -9.86 -7.01 24.98
N LYS A 138 -8.52 -7.04 24.93
CA LYS A 138 -7.70 -5.88 24.53
C LYS A 138 -7.97 -5.58 23.03
N ASP A 139 -8.08 -4.30 22.69
CA ASP A 139 -8.11 -3.88 21.30
C ASP A 139 -6.72 -4.08 20.65
N GLY A 140 -6.69 -4.52 19.40
CA GLY A 140 -5.48 -4.66 18.63
C GLY A 140 -4.86 -3.32 18.26
N GLU A 141 -3.54 -3.25 18.21
CA GLU A 141 -2.83 -2.04 17.83
C GLU A 141 -2.93 -1.80 16.32
N SER A 142 -3.15 -0.54 15.92
CA SER A 142 -3.18 -0.15 14.52
C SER A 142 -1.78 -0.17 13.92
N LEU A 143 -1.66 -0.67 12.70
CA LEU A 143 -0.41 -0.69 11.97
C LEU A 143 -0.29 0.54 11.08
N VAL A 144 0.77 1.33 11.31
CA VAL A 144 1.12 2.47 10.45
C VAL A 144 2.18 2.02 9.46
N VAL A 145 1.83 2.03 8.18
CA VAL A 145 2.72 1.76 7.06
C VAL A 145 3.21 3.08 6.49
N ARG A 146 4.51 3.35 6.62
CA ARG A 146 5.11 4.59 6.11
C ARG A 146 5.48 4.43 4.65
N VAL A 147 5.06 5.38 3.83
CA VAL A 147 5.33 5.44 2.40
C VAL A 147 5.94 6.78 2.02
N PRO A 148 6.71 6.87 0.92
CA PRO A 148 7.17 8.15 0.40
C PRO A 148 6.02 9.10 0.09
N VAL A 149 6.26 10.42 0.19
CA VAL A 149 5.33 11.45 -0.30
C VAL A 149 5.14 11.27 -1.81
N GLY A 150 3.90 11.39 -2.29
CA GLY A 150 3.55 11.17 -3.70
C GLY A 150 3.24 9.70 -4.03
N THR A 151 3.09 8.83 -3.03
CA THR A 151 2.67 7.43 -3.26
C THR A 151 1.16 7.35 -3.46
N VAL A 152 0.74 6.70 -4.54
CA VAL A 152 -0.64 6.29 -4.78
C VAL A 152 -0.80 4.84 -4.38
N VAL A 153 -1.84 4.55 -3.62
CA VAL A 153 -2.23 3.20 -3.24
C VAL A 153 -3.44 2.81 -4.08
N ARG A 154 -3.29 1.78 -4.90
CA ARG A 154 -4.33 1.29 -5.80
C ARG A 154 -4.72 -0.14 -5.44
N ASP A 155 -6.00 -0.43 -5.39
CA ASP A 155 -6.51 -1.80 -5.26
C ASP A 155 -6.27 -2.56 -6.56
N LEU A 156 -5.73 -3.79 -6.48
CA LEU A 156 -5.48 -4.61 -7.67
C LEU A 156 -6.74 -5.28 -8.20
N GLU A 157 -7.75 -5.52 -7.37
CA GLU A 157 -9.00 -6.16 -7.79
C GLU A 157 -9.91 -5.18 -8.52
N THR A 158 -10.10 -3.97 -7.95
CA THR A 158 -11.02 -2.96 -8.50
C THR A 158 -10.33 -1.95 -9.41
N GLY A 159 -9.00 -1.82 -9.32
CA GLY A 159 -8.22 -0.79 -10.02
C GLY A 159 -8.41 0.62 -9.46
N THR A 160 -9.18 0.80 -8.39
CA THR A 160 -9.50 2.09 -7.80
C THR A 160 -8.36 2.65 -6.95
N VAL A 161 -8.27 3.98 -6.86
CA VAL A 161 -7.30 4.65 -5.97
C VAL A 161 -7.87 4.74 -4.57
N ILE A 162 -7.26 4.01 -3.65
CA ILE A 162 -7.66 3.94 -2.25
C ILE A 162 -7.12 5.11 -1.44
N ALA A 163 -5.88 5.48 -1.70
CA ALA A 163 -5.23 6.58 -1.01
C ALA A 163 -4.22 7.27 -1.92
N ASP A 164 -4.18 8.58 -1.83
CA ASP A 164 -3.23 9.46 -2.47
C ASP A 164 -2.42 10.19 -1.40
N MET A 165 -1.17 9.78 -1.23
CA MET A 165 -0.28 10.27 -0.17
C MET A 165 0.55 11.47 -0.66
N ASN A 166 -0.13 12.50 -1.16
CA ASN A 166 0.45 13.69 -1.80
C ASN A 166 1.13 14.68 -0.86
N GLU A 167 0.79 14.67 0.45
CA GLU A 167 1.29 15.63 1.43
C GLU A 167 2.12 14.95 2.52
N ALA A 168 3.20 15.61 2.97
CA ALA A 168 4.01 15.12 4.07
C ALA A 168 3.20 15.03 5.38
N GLY A 169 3.27 13.88 6.03
CA GLY A 169 2.53 13.61 7.27
C GLY A 169 1.04 13.28 7.07
N LYS A 170 0.54 13.25 5.83
CA LYS A 170 -0.83 12.79 5.54
C LYS A 170 -1.02 11.36 6.03
N ARG A 171 -2.11 11.13 6.76
CA ARG A 171 -2.50 9.81 7.24
C ARG A 171 -3.83 9.41 6.65
N ARG A 172 -3.91 8.19 6.10
CA ARG A 172 -5.13 7.63 5.57
C ARG A 172 -5.35 6.21 6.12
N THR A 173 -6.51 6.01 6.77
CA THR A 173 -6.94 4.66 7.17
C THR A 173 -7.47 3.96 5.94
N VAL A 174 -6.79 2.89 5.52
CA VAL A 174 -7.13 2.12 4.31
C VAL A 174 -7.98 0.91 4.63
N LEU A 175 -7.72 0.26 5.76
CA LEU A 175 -8.54 -0.84 6.25
C LEU A 175 -8.87 -0.64 7.72
N ARG A 176 -10.13 -0.82 8.09
CA ARG A 176 -10.57 -0.79 9.50
C ARG A 176 -10.54 -2.18 10.10
N GLY A 177 -10.11 -2.27 11.34
CA GLY A 177 -10.13 -3.51 12.11
C GLY A 177 -11.53 -4.05 12.35
N GLY A 178 -11.64 -5.37 12.39
CA GLY A 178 -12.89 -6.08 12.66
C GLY A 178 -13.45 -5.76 14.04
N ARG A 179 -14.77 -5.73 14.15
CA ARG A 179 -15.44 -5.49 15.44
C ARG A 179 -15.31 -6.72 16.34
N GLY A 180 -15.10 -6.50 17.63
CA GLY A 180 -15.14 -7.56 18.63
C GLY A 180 -16.52 -8.19 18.75
N GLY A 181 -16.55 -9.50 18.98
CA GLY A 181 -17.77 -10.27 19.24
C GLY A 181 -18.34 -9.97 20.62
N LYS A 182 -19.65 -10.04 20.77
CA LYS A 182 -20.32 -9.81 22.05
C LYS A 182 -20.27 -11.05 22.92
N GLY A 183 -19.94 -10.88 24.21
CA GLY A 183 -19.99 -11.93 25.21
C GLY A 183 -21.44 -12.34 25.58
N ASN A 184 -21.58 -13.51 26.21
CA ASN A 184 -22.90 -14.02 26.56
C ASN A 184 -23.68 -13.13 27.55
N ALA A 185 -22.98 -12.32 28.36
CA ALA A 185 -23.63 -11.37 29.27
C ALA A 185 -24.49 -10.34 28.52
N ARG A 186 -24.14 -9.95 27.31
CA ARG A 186 -24.89 -9.03 26.46
C ARG A 186 -26.18 -9.62 25.88
N PHE A 187 -26.33 -10.94 25.90
CA PHE A 187 -27.51 -11.64 25.38
C PHE A 187 -28.49 -12.08 26.46
N ALA A 188 -28.23 -11.74 27.73
CA ALA A 188 -29.15 -11.97 28.80
C ALA A 188 -30.38 -11.07 28.67
N THR A 189 -31.56 -11.68 28.76
CA THR A 189 -32.86 -10.99 28.76
C THR A 189 -33.72 -11.56 29.86
N PRO A 190 -34.82 -10.89 30.29
CA PRO A 190 -35.71 -11.42 31.31
C PRO A 190 -36.26 -12.81 30.98
N THR A 191 -36.47 -13.09 29.69
CA THR A 191 -36.96 -14.39 29.21
C THR A 191 -35.85 -15.41 28.99
N ARG A 192 -34.60 -14.95 28.75
CA ARG A 192 -33.40 -15.77 28.50
C ARG A 192 -32.29 -15.36 29.46
N GLN A 193 -32.38 -15.83 30.70
CA GLN A 193 -31.44 -15.42 31.76
C GLN A 193 -30.06 -16.06 31.69
N SER A 194 -29.88 -17.17 30.96
CA SER A 194 -28.62 -17.92 30.90
C SER A 194 -28.26 -18.29 29.46
N PRO A 195 -27.90 -17.30 28.59
CA PRO A 195 -27.43 -17.59 27.24
C PRO A 195 -26.07 -18.28 27.29
N ARG A 196 -25.92 -19.40 26.56
CA ARG A 196 -24.70 -20.24 26.54
C ARG A 196 -23.80 -19.94 25.37
N PHE A 197 -24.14 -19.02 24.49
CA PHE A 197 -23.38 -18.63 23.31
C PHE A 197 -22.80 -17.23 23.45
N ALA A 198 -21.71 -16.98 22.74
CA ALA A 198 -21.16 -15.68 22.48
C ALA A 198 -21.11 -15.44 20.97
N GLN A 199 -20.81 -14.24 20.57
CA GLN A 199 -20.66 -13.86 19.17
C GLN A 199 -19.17 -13.91 18.80
N ASP A 200 -18.84 -14.46 17.64
CA ASP A 200 -17.51 -14.38 17.09
C ASP A 200 -17.16 -12.95 16.69
N GLY A 201 -15.87 -12.64 16.76
CA GLY A 201 -15.33 -11.40 16.25
C GLY A 201 -15.36 -11.38 14.73
N GLN A 202 -15.53 -10.19 14.19
CA GLN A 202 -15.57 -9.96 12.77
C GLN A 202 -14.21 -10.24 12.14
N LYS A 203 -14.17 -11.10 11.13
CA LYS A 203 -12.95 -11.40 10.37
C LYS A 203 -12.75 -10.33 9.30
N THR A 204 -11.49 -10.04 9.01
CA THR A 204 -11.07 -9.14 7.94
C THR A 204 -10.39 -9.95 6.84
N GLU A 205 -10.46 -9.48 5.62
CA GLU A 205 -9.89 -10.14 4.45
C GLU A 205 -8.52 -9.56 4.11
N ASP A 206 -7.67 -10.38 3.48
CA ASP A 206 -6.41 -9.93 2.90
C ASP A 206 -6.74 -9.20 1.58
N ARG A 207 -6.11 -8.02 1.34
CA ARG A 207 -6.23 -7.28 0.09
C ARG A 207 -4.88 -7.07 -0.56
N GLU A 208 -4.81 -7.24 -1.86
CA GLU A 208 -3.63 -6.93 -2.65
C GLU A 208 -3.72 -5.52 -3.19
N VAL A 209 -2.70 -4.71 -2.90
CA VAL A 209 -2.62 -3.33 -3.37
C VAL A 209 -1.29 -3.08 -4.07
N GLU A 210 -1.34 -2.22 -5.08
CA GLU A 210 -0.17 -1.69 -5.76
C GLU A 210 0.14 -0.29 -5.22
N LEU A 211 1.38 -0.12 -4.76
CA LEU A 211 1.94 1.18 -4.42
C LEU A 211 2.66 1.71 -5.66
N GLU A 212 2.34 2.92 -6.09
CA GLU A 212 2.96 3.59 -7.22
C GLU A 212 3.40 5.00 -6.81
N LEU A 213 4.68 5.34 -7.04
CA LEU A 213 5.17 6.70 -6.88
C LEU A 213 4.76 7.55 -8.09
N LYS A 214 4.03 8.65 -7.87
CA LYS A 214 3.61 9.60 -8.91
C LYS A 214 4.79 10.37 -9.51
N THR A 215 5.69 10.79 -8.63
CA THR A 215 6.85 11.60 -9.01
C THR A 215 8.09 10.73 -9.01
N ILE A 216 8.82 10.76 -10.12
CA ILE A 216 10.12 10.13 -10.20
C ILE A 216 11.18 11.08 -9.66
N ALA A 217 11.01 12.37 -9.90
CA ALA A 217 11.86 13.43 -9.38
C ALA A 217 11.07 14.74 -9.21
N ASP A 218 11.46 15.52 -8.20
CA ASP A 218 10.95 16.89 -8.03
C ASP A 218 11.59 17.83 -9.05
N VAL A 219 12.87 17.59 -9.37
CA VAL A 219 13.68 18.43 -10.24
C VAL A 219 14.33 17.58 -11.33
N GLY A 220 14.07 17.93 -12.59
CA GLY A 220 14.72 17.33 -13.76
C GLY A 220 15.91 18.15 -14.24
N LEU A 221 17.10 17.53 -14.36
CA LEU A 221 18.28 18.17 -14.99
C LEU A 221 18.26 17.90 -16.49
N ILE A 222 18.17 18.95 -17.30
CA ILE A 222 18.18 18.91 -18.75
C ILE A 222 19.41 19.65 -19.31
N GLY A 223 19.79 19.38 -20.52
CA GLY A 223 20.94 20.02 -21.21
C GLY A 223 21.68 19.05 -22.10
N LEU A 224 22.54 19.56 -22.97
CA LEU A 224 23.34 18.77 -23.89
C LEU A 224 24.34 17.85 -23.16
N PRO A 225 24.93 16.84 -23.84
CA PRO A 225 26.04 16.06 -23.29
C PRO A 225 27.19 16.94 -22.85
N SER A 226 27.99 16.48 -21.89
CA SER A 226 29.23 17.12 -21.41
C SER A 226 29.05 18.49 -20.71
N VAL A 227 27.82 19.02 -20.56
CA VAL A 227 27.60 20.28 -19.82
C VAL A 227 27.73 20.10 -18.29
N GLY A 228 27.83 18.86 -17.80
CA GLY A 228 28.09 18.54 -16.41
C GLY A 228 26.85 18.15 -15.57
N LYS A 229 25.74 17.74 -16.18
CA LYS A 229 24.51 17.29 -15.45
C LYS A 229 24.80 16.22 -14.38
N SER A 230 25.43 15.12 -14.79
CA SER A 230 25.72 14.00 -13.88
C SER A 230 26.75 14.39 -12.81
N THR A 231 27.65 15.36 -13.11
CA THR A 231 28.56 15.92 -12.10
C THR A 231 27.78 16.75 -11.08
N ILE A 232 26.89 17.65 -11.54
CA ILE A 232 25.99 18.41 -10.66
C ILE A 232 25.18 17.48 -9.76
N LEU A 233 24.59 16.44 -10.34
CA LEU A 233 23.84 15.45 -9.56
C LEU A 233 24.71 14.81 -8.48
N SER A 234 25.94 14.41 -8.81
CA SER A 234 26.86 13.77 -7.85
C SER A 234 27.34 14.72 -6.73
N VAL A 235 27.44 16.02 -7.02
CA VAL A 235 27.85 17.05 -6.05
C VAL A 235 26.69 17.39 -5.11
N LEU A 236 25.47 17.51 -5.64
CA LEU A 236 24.30 17.93 -4.84
C LEU A 236 23.72 16.81 -3.99
N THR A 237 24.07 15.57 -4.26
CA THR A 237 23.48 14.44 -3.54
C THR A 237 24.39 13.91 -2.44
N ALA A 238 23.85 13.74 -1.24
CA ALA A 238 24.58 13.26 -0.07
C ALA A 238 25.04 11.79 -0.17
N ALA A 239 24.45 11.02 -1.08
CA ALA A 239 24.83 9.65 -1.42
C ALA A 239 25.20 9.59 -2.90
N LYS A 240 26.10 8.66 -3.28
CA LYS A 240 26.41 8.44 -4.71
C LYS A 240 25.13 8.30 -5.50
N PRO A 241 24.97 9.02 -6.64
CA PRO A 241 23.80 8.90 -7.50
C PRO A 241 23.55 7.45 -7.83
N LYS A 242 22.30 7.03 -7.75
CA LYS A 242 21.91 5.64 -8.01
C LYS A 242 21.34 5.54 -9.40
N ILE A 243 21.83 4.54 -10.13
CA ILE A 243 21.29 4.16 -11.43
C ILE A 243 19.94 3.48 -11.14
N ALA A 244 18.85 4.08 -11.56
CA ALA A 244 17.53 3.48 -11.46
C ALA A 244 17.29 2.60 -12.70
N ALA A 245 17.38 1.28 -12.53
CA ALA A 245 17.08 0.33 -13.60
C ALA A 245 15.56 0.13 -13.68
N TYR A 246 14.91 0.82 -14.61
CA TYR A 246 13.51 0.57 -14.94
C TYR A 246 13.42 -0.53 -15.99
N HIS A 247 12.57 -1.53 -15.79
CA HIS A 247 12.43 -2.68 -16.69
C HIS A 247 11.96 -2.36 -18.10
N PHE A 248 11.56 -1.12 -18.35
CA PHE A 248 10.98 -0.64 -19.61
C PHE A 248 11.75 0.53 -20.24
N THR A 249 12.92 0.94 -19.66
CA THR A 249 13.74 2.02 -20.23
C THR A 249 15.03 1.47 -20.78
N THR A 250 15.35 1.87 -22.02
CA THR A 250 16.65 1.61 -22.65
C THR A 250 17.76 2.50 -22.08
N LEU A 251 17.38 3.64 -21.47
CA LEU A 251 18.25 4.59 -20.78
C LEU A 251 17.82 4.72 -19.34
N THR A 252 18.72 4.43 -18.40
CA THR A 252 18.44 4.48 -16.96
C THR A 252 18.76 5.88 -16.43
N PRO A 253 17.79 6.62 -15.86
CA PRO A 253 18.07 7.91 -15.26
C PRO A 253 18.92 7.74 -13.99
N ASN A 254 19.85 8.67 -13.78
CA ASN A 254 20.55 8.77 -12.52
C ASN A 254 19.70 9.63 -11.56
N LEU A 255 19.35 9.07 -10.42
CA LEU A 255 18.58 9.77 -9.39
C LEU A 255 19.46 10.08 -8.19
N GLY A 256 19.22 11.23 -7.58
CA GLY A 256 19.87 11.64 -6.34
C GLY A 256 18.94 12.42 -5.43
N VAL A 257 19.16 12.34 -4.13
CA VAL A 257 18.40 13.09 -3.13
C VAL A 257 19.25 14.24 -2.64
N ALA A 258 18.80 15.46 -2.86
CA ALA A 258 19.38 16.67 -2.27
C ALA A 258 18.58 17.07 -1.03
N THR A 259 19.28 17.67 -0.06
CA THR A 259 18.65 18.16 1.18
C THR A 259 19.07 19.62 1.41
N ARG A 260 18.10 20.50 1.60
CA ARG A 260 18.31 21.92 1.93
C ARG A 260 17.27 22.38 2.93
N HIS A 261 17.69 23.10 3.96
CA HIS A 261 16.83 23.62 5.06
C HIS A 261 15.94 22.54 5.71
N GLY A 262 16.44 21.30 5.83
CA GLY A 262 15.69 20.17 6.39
C GLY A 262 14.65 19.55 5.44
N ARG A 263 14.51 20.09 4.23
CA ARG A 263 13.67 19.52 3.17
C ARG A 263 14.53 18.68 2.21
N SER A 264 14.06 17.49 1.91
CA SER A 264 14.66 16.59 0.92
C SER A 264 13.82 16.57 -0.34
N PHE A 265 14.46 16.62 -1.49
CA PHE A 265 13.83 16.50 -2.81
C PHE A 265 14.70 15.67 -3.75
N VAL A 266 14.07 15.07 -4.75
CA VAL A 266 14.70 14.16 -5.69
C VAL A 266 15.09 14.90 -6.95
N LEU A 267 16.38 14.78 -7.36
CA LEU A 267 16.90 15.25 -8.64
C LEU A 267 17.04 14.05 -9.60
N ALA A 268 16.66 14.23 -10.86
CA ALA A 268 16.88 13.29 -11.93
C ALA A 268 17.79 13.88 -12.99
N ASP A 269 18.86 13.18 -13.37
CA ASP A 269 19.59 13.44 -14.60
C ASP A 269 18.80 12.79 -15.74
N ILE A 270 18.32 13.62 -16.67
CA ILE A 270 17.52 13.21 -17.82
C ILE A 270 18.47 13.02 -19.01
N PRO A 271 18.97 11.79 -19.26
CA PRO A 271 19.83 11.53 -20.41
C PRO A 271 18.97 11.47 -21.67
N GLY A 272 19.51 11.94 -22.80
CA GLY A 272 18.95 11.62 -24.11
C GLY A 272 18.01 12.64 -24.76
N LEU A 273 17.95 13.89 -24.26
CA LEU A 273 17.53 15.02 -25.09
C LEU A 273 18.70 15.38 -26.02
N ILE A 274 18.85 14.63 -27.11
CA ILE A 274 19.90 14.79 -28.09
C ILE A 274 19.26 14.67 -29.48
N GLU A 275 19.81 15.39 -30.46
CA GLU A 275 19.44 15.39 -31.87
C GLU A 275 18.96 14.01 -32.37
N GLY A 276 17.68 13.90 -32.76
CA GLY A 276 17.07 12.69 -33.32
C GLY A 276 16.19 11.88 -32.37
N ALA A 277 15.97 12.29 -31.12
CA ALA A 277 15.07 11.58 -30.21
C ALA A 277 13.60 11.60 -30.70
N ALA A 278 13.19 12.63 -31.45
CA ALA A 278 11.86 12.74 -32.04
C ALA A 278 11.66 11.83 -33.27
N GLU A 279 12.74 11.30 -33.88
CA GLU A 279 12.69 10.50 -35.11
C GLU A 279 12.65 8.98 -34.86
N GLY A 280 12.38 8.55 -33.65
CA GLY A 280 12.02 7.15 -33.34
C GLY A 280 13.20 6.21 -33.10
N ALA A 281 14.43 6.67 -33.01
CA ALA A 281 15.58 5.84 -32.69
C ALA A 281 15.81 5.68 -31.19
N GLY A 282 14.89 4.98 -30.48
CA GLY A 282 15.27 4.29 -29.24
C GLY A 282 14.90 4.88 -27.89
N LEU A 283 14.27 6.05 -27.79
CA LEU A 283 13.71 6.53 -26.51
C LEU A 283 12.24 6.12 -26.42
N GLY A 284 11.94 5.11 -25.60
CA GLY A 284 10.57 4.63 -25.45
C GLY A 284 9.63 5.72 -24.88
N HIS A 285 8.41 5.80 -25.39
CA HIS A 285 7.33 6.67 -24.91
C HIS A 285 7.14 6.61 -23.38
N ASP A 286 7.55 5.53 -22.75
CA ASP A 286 7.45 5.34 -21.30
C ASP A 286 8.48 6.15 -20.51
N PHE A 287 9.70 6.34 -21.03
CA PHE A 287 10.71 7.17 -20.38
C PHE A 287 10.31 8.65 -20.34
N LEU A 288 9.64 9.09 -21.36
CA LEU A 288 9.22 10.47 -21.56
C LEU A 288 8.00 10.82 -20.69
N ARG A 289 7.13 9.85 -20.47
CA ARG A 289 6.05 9.96 -19.48
C ARG A 289 6.60 10.15 -18.06
N HIS A 290 7.84 9.75 -17.81
CA HIS A 290 8.50 9.93 -16.52
C HIS A 290 9.07 11.34 -16.34
N ILE A 291 9.46 12.02 -17.42
CA ILE A 291 9.90 13.42 -17.40
C ILE A 291 8.71 14.34 -17.12
N GLU A 292 7.54 14.03 -17.67
CA GLU A 292 6.28 14.75 -17.38
C GLU A 292 5.90 14.74 -15.88
N ARG A 293 6.52 13.83 -15.11
CA ARG A 293 6.35 13.72 -13.66
C ARG A 293 7.37 14.51 -12.84
N THR A 294 8.16 15.38 -13.47
CA THR A 294 9.02 16.37 -12.77
C THR A 294 8.22 17.66 -12.53
N ARG A 295 8.58 18.40 -11.49
CA ARG A 295 7.87 19.63 -11.10
C ARG A 295 8.59 20.90 -11.55
N ILE A 296 9.93 20.84 -11.64
CA ILE A 296 10.82 21.93 -12.07
C ILE A 296 11.88 21.35 -13.00
N LEU A 297 12.24 22.12 -14.02
CA LEU A 297 13.37 21.79 -14.89
C LEU A 297 14.55 22.71 -14.58
N VAL A 298 15.73 22.12 -14.40
CA VAL A 298 17.01 22.86 -14.32
C VAL A 298 17.77 22.64 -15.63
N HIS A 299 17.81 23.66 -16.45
CA HIS A 299 18.54 23.65 -17.70
C HIS A 299 20.02 23.96 -17.44
N VAL A 300 20.88 22.98 -17.63
CA VAL A 300 22.32 23.10 -17.39
C VAL A 300 23.01 23.51 -18.70
N LEU A 301 23.69 24.65 -18.67
CA LEU A 301 24.45 25.20 -19.80
C LEU A 301 25.93 25.28 -19.46
N ASP A 302 26.78 25.07 -20.44
CA ASP A 302 28.23 25.31 -20.34
C ASP A 302 28.57 26.77 -20.60
N ALA A 303 28.76 27.54 -19.51
CA ALA A 303 29.03 28.99 -19.60
C ALA A 303 30.32 29.31 -20.35
N ALA A 304 31.29 28.41 -20.35
CA ALA A 304 32.57 28.61 -21.06
C ALA A 304 32.46 28.31 -22.55
N GLY A 305 31.46 27.51 -22.98
CA GLY A 305 31.38 27.05 -24.35
C GLY A 305 32.56 26.12 -24.70
N SER A 306 32.97 25.28 -23.75
CA SER A 306 34.22 24.49 -23.84
C SER A 306 34.26 23.52 -25.03
N GLU A 307 33.12 23.20 -25.66
CA GLU A 307 33.05 22.37 -26.88
C GLU A 307 32.88 23.21 -28.18
N GLY A 308 33.15 24.51 -28.10
CA GLY A 308 33.04 25.41 -29.25
C GLY A 308 31.59 25.77 -29.65
N ARG A 309 30.62 25.52 -28.75
CA ARG A 309 29.19 25.82 -28.97
C ARG A 309 28.79 27.09 -28.23
N ASP A 310 27.82 27.81 -28.78
CA ASP A 310 27.22 28.95 -28.07
C ASP A 310 26.20 28.45 -27.04
N PRO A 311 26.34 28.83 -25.76
CA PRO A 311 25.40 28.44 -24.73
C PRO A 311 23.94 28.89 -24.99
N LEU A 312 23.72 30.00 -25.67
CA LEU A 312 22.36 30.47 -26.03
C LEU A 312 21.74 29.64 -27.15
N ASP A 313 22.53 29.24 -28.14
CA ASP A 313 22.07 28.32 -29.19
C ASP A 313 21.71 26.95 -28.58
N ASP A 314 22.52 26.47 -27.67
CA ASP A 314 22.26 25.22 -26.95
C ASP A 314 20.98 25.30 -26.15
N PHE A 315 20.70 26.45 -25.49
CA PHE A 315 19.45 26.71 -24.75
C PHE A 315 18.24 26.66 -25.70
N GLU A 316 18.30 27.32 -26.85
CA GLU A 316 17.19 27.36 -27.81
C GLU A 316 16.91 25.97 -28.42
N LYS A 317 17.96 25.23 -28.78
CA LYS A 317 17.83 23.85 -29.30
C LYS A 317 17.10 22.93 -28.33
N ILE A 318 17.52 22.91 -27.07
CA ILE A 318 16.90 22.06 -26.04
C ILE A 318 15.44 22.45 -25.83
N ASN A 319 15.11 23.74 -25.75
CA ASN A 319 13.74 24.19 -25.60
C ASN A 319 12.86 23.84 -26.82
N ALA A 320 13.40 23.94 -28.04
CA ALA A 320 12.73 23.49 -29.24
C ALA A 320 12.49 21.98 -29.26
N GLU A 321 13.41 21.20 -28.73
CA GLU A 321 13.29 19.75 -28.61
C GLU A 321 12.25 19.37 -27.56
N LEU A 322 12.24 20.03 -26.39
CA LEU A 322 11.20 19.88 -25.37
C LEU A 322 9.80 20.16 -25.92
N ALA A 323 9.65 21.26 -26.70
CA ALA A 323 8.38 21.62 -27.29
C ALA A 323 7.86 20.60 -28.31
N LYS A 324 8.78 20.03 -29.12
CA LYS A 324 8.44 18.95 -30.07
C LYS A 324 8.02 17.68 -29.36
N PHE A 325 8.54 17.48 -28.16
CA PHE A 325 8.41 16.25 -27.42
C PHE A 325 7.08 16.18 -26.63
N SER A 326 6.85 17.14 -25.73
CA SER A 326 5.62 17.31 -24.98
C SER A 326 5.36 18.78 -24.68
N PRO A 327 4.23 19.35 -25.11
CA PRO A 327 3.83 20.72 -24.72
C PRO A 327 3.78 20.91 -23.21
N ALA A 328 3.41 19.86 -22.43
CA ALA A 328 3.33 19.92 -20.98
C ALA A 328 4.69 20.21 -20.32
N LEU A 329 5.81 19.78 -20.93
CA LEU A 329 7.15 20.06 -20.40
C LEU A 329 7.58 21.51 -20.57
N THR A 330 7.05 22.20 -21.57
CA THR A 330 7.34 23.63 -21.79
C THR A 330 6.59 24.54 -20.82
N GLU A 331 5.51 24.02 -20.19
CA GLU A 331 4.74 24.74 -19.19
C GLU A 331 5.37 24.65 -17.78
N LEU A 332 6.31 23.71 -17.58
CA LEU A 332 6.97 23.56 -16.29
C LEU A 332 7.87 24.76 -15.99
N PRO A 333 7.93 25.18 -14.72
CA PRO A 333 8.91 26.18 -14.28
C PRO A 333 10.32 25.73 -14.64
N GLN A 334 11.05 26.61 -15.33
CA GLN A 334 12.42 26.35 -15.77
C GLN A 334 13.40 27.35 -15.16
N VAL A 335 14.52 26.81 -14.67
CA VAL A 335 15.65 27.58 -14.10
C VAL A 335 16.91 27.19 -14.85
N VAL A 336 17.80 28.15 -15.06
CA VAL A 336 19.06 27.92 -15.80
C VAL A 336 20.25 27.84 -14.85
N ALA A 337 21.02 26.77 -14.91
CA ALA A 337 22.29 26.62 -14.21
C ALA A 337 23.44 26.83 -15.20
N LEU A 338 24.15 27.93 -15.08
CA LEU A 338 25.33 28.25 -15.86
C LEU A 338 26.53 27.56 -15.22
N ASN A 339 26.92 26.40 -15.74
CA ASN A 339 27.97 25.56 -15.18
C ASN A 339 29.36 25.90 -15.80
N LYS A 340 30.42 25.38 -15.17
CA LYS A 340 31.82 25.55 -15.51
C LYS A 340 32.32 27.01 -15.37
N THR A 341 31.77 27.72 -14.36
CA THR A 341 32.19 29.11 -14.08
C THR A 341 33.60 29.22 -13.52
N ASP A 342 34.28 28.13 -13.23
CA ASP A 342 35.69 28.04 -12.86
C ASP A 342 36.62 28.27 -14.02
N LEU A 343 36.15 28.19 -15.28
CA LEU A 343 36.95 28.44 -16.48
C LEU A 343 37.04 29.95 -16.79
N PRO A 344 38.19 30.47 -17.20
CA PRO A 344 38.37 31.90 -17.45
C PRO A 344 37.43 32.45 -18.53
N ASP A 345 37.20 31.68 -19.60
CA ASP A 345 36.28 32.05 -20.69
C ASP A 345 34.83 32.25 -20.21
N ALA A 346 34.44 31.52 -19.17
CA ALA A 346 33.13 31.69 -18.59
C ALA A 346 32.96 33.05 -17.89
N ALA A 347 34.01 33.55 -17.21
CA ALA A 347 33.96 34.82 -16.50
C ALA A 347 33.66 36.00 -17.41
N GLU A 348 34.21 35.98 -18.65
CA GLU A 348 33.96 37.01 -19.65
C GLU A 348 32.55 36.96 -20.24
N ARG A 349 31.99 35.76 -20.43
CA ARG A 349 30.67 35.55 -21.05
C ARG A 349 29.51 35.64 -20.09
N LEU A 350 29.77 35.41 -18.80
CA LEU A 350 28.72 35.27 -17.75
C LEU A 350 27.74 36.47 -17.69
N PRO A 351 28.21 37.77 -17.69
CA PRO A 351 27.29 38.88 -17.62
C PRO A 351 26.37 39.00 -18.82
N ALA A 352 26.88 38.72 -20.02
CA ALA A 352 26.09 38.75 -21.25
C ALA A 352 25.04 37.61 -21.28
N LEU A 353 25.41 36.39 -20.83
CA LEU A 353 24.50 35.25 -20.73
C LEU A 353 23.40 35.49 -19.72
N GLN A 354 23.73 36.04 -18.57
CA GLN A 354 22.75 36.38 -17.54
C GLN A 354 21.73 37.42 -18.01
N SER A 355 22.20 38.48 -18.71
CA SER A 355 21.34 39.50 -19.31
C SER A 355 20.38 38.91 -20.34
N ALA A 356 20.92 38.14 -21.28
CA ALA A 356 20.13 37.53 -22.35
C ALA A 356 19.09 36.52 -21.84
N LEU A 357 19.43 35.76 -20.82
CA LEU A 357 18.44 34.82 -20.17
C LEU A 357 17.39 35.58 -19.35
N SER A 358 17.78 36.65 -18.65
CA SER A 358 16.86 37.50 -17.90
C SER A 358 15.85 38.21 -18.82
N GLU A 359 16.28 38.71 -20.00
CA GLU A 359 15.42 39.29 -21.02
C GLU A 359 14.37 38.30 -21.55
N ARG A 360 14.75 37.00 -21.59
CA ARG A 360 13.83 35.91 -21.94
C ARG A 360 12.95 35.43 -20.78
N GLY A 361 13.10 36.02 -19.59
CA GLY A 361 12.30 35.69 -18.40
C GLY A 361 12.82 34.50 -17.58
N TYR A 362 14.01 33.98 -17.89
CA TYR A 362 14.57 32.86 -17.15
C TYR A 362 15.55 33.32 -16.08
N ARG A 363 15.44 32.77 -14.89
CA ARG A 363 16.36 33.01 -13.79
C ARG A 363 17.58 32.11 -13.95
N SER A 364 18.77 32.71 -13.93
CA SER A 364 20.04 32.00 -14.12
C SER A 364 20.92 32.05 -12.88
N PHE A 365 21.60 30.93 -12.60
CA PHE A 365 22.49 30.76 -11.46
C PHE A 365 23.87 30.30 -11.96
N PRO A 366 24.94 31.11 -11.68
CA PRO A 366 26.31 30.70 -11.97
C PRO A 366 26.74 29.63 -10.96
N VAL A 367 27.18 28.47 -11.48
CA VAL A 367 27.64 27.34 -10.67
C VAL A 367 28.93 26.75 -11.24
N SER A 368 29.71 26.10 -10.39
CA SER A 368 30.81 25.24 -10.81
C SER A 368 30.68 23.88 -10.12
N ALA A 369 30.42 22.87 -10.91
CA ALA A 369 30.39 21.50 -10.41
C ALA A 369 31.77 20.97 -10.01
N ALA A 370 32.83 21.50 -10.62
CA ALA A 370 34.19 21.12 -10.29
C ALA A 370 34.67 21.67 -8.95
N THR A 371 34.33 22.93 -8.64
CA THR A 371 34.72 23.62 -7.39
C THR A 371 33.64 23.59 -6.32
N VAL A 372 32.47 23.05 -6.64
CA VAL A 372 31.31 22.98 -5.72
C VAL A 372 30.82 24.37 -5.26
N GLN A 373 30.87 25.37 -6.14
CA GLN A 373 30.50 26.75 -5.84
C GLN A 373 29.17 27.16 -6.51
N GLY A 374 28.44 28.10 -5.91
CA GLY A 374 27.22 28.69 -6.48
C GLY A 374 25.94 27.90 -6.27
N PHE A 375 26.00 26.70 -5.72
CA PHE A 375 24.82 25.82 -5.57
C PHE A 375 23.85 26.24 -4.48
N ASP A 376 24.30 26.99 -3.46
CA ASP A 376 23.43 27.42 -2.36
C ASP A 376 22.26 28.26 -2.86
N ALA A 377 22.53 29.26 -3.70
CA ALA A 377 21.49 30.12 -4.27
C ALA A 377 20.52 29.35 -5.20
N LEU A 378 21.04 28.39 -5.97
CA LEU A 378 20.21 27.52 -6.82
C LEU A 378 19.30 26.65 -5.95
N LEU A 379 19.85 25.97 -4.94
CA LEU A 379 19.07 25.08 -4.05
C LEU A 379 18.02 25.84 -3.25
N ASP A 380 18.34 27.03 -2.73
CA ASP A 380 17.39 27.88 -2.02
C ASP A 380 16.22 28.27 -2.92
N HIS A 381 16.50 28.65 -4.18
CA HIS A 381 15.47 28.97 -5.14
C HIS A 381 14.62 27.77 -5.55
N LEU A 382 15.23 26.59 -5.70
CA LEU A 382 14.50 25.35 -6.01
C LEU A 382 13.53 24.99 -4.88
N VAL A 383 13.97 25.07 -3.62
CA VAL A 383 13.11 24.81 -2.45
C VAL A 383 11.96 25.80 -2.41
N GLU A 384 12.24 27.11 -2.55
CA GLU A 384 11.21 28.15 -2.56
C GLU A 384 10.17 27.94 -3.70
N THR A 385 10.62 27.53 -4.87
CA THR A 385 9.74 27.28 -6.02
C THR A 385 8.91 26.02 -5.81
N LEU A 386 9.52 24.94 -5.30
CA LEU A 386 8.81 23.69 -5.00
C LEU A 386 7.71 23.87 -3.94
N ASP A 387 7.92 24.81 -3.00
CA ASP A 387 6.91 25.12 -1.97
C ASP A 387 5.70 25.89 -2.52
N LYS A 388 5.92 26.69 -3.59
CA LYS A 388 4.85 27.48 -4.24
C LYS A 388 4.06 26.67 -5.27
N LEU A 389 4.65 25.60 -5.80
CA LEU A 389 3.99 24.78 -6.79
C LEU A 389 2.88 23.93 -6.16
N PRO A 390 1.72 23.80 -6.85
CA PRO A 390 0.66 22.95 -6.38
C PRO A 390 1.17 21.50 -6.25
N PRO A 391 0.60 20.70 -5.35
CA PRO A 391 0.93 19.29 -5.27
C PRO A 391 0.61 18.61 -6.61
N VAL A 392 1.41 17.62 -6.96
CA VAL A 392 1.22 16.84 -8.21
C VAL A 392 -0.17 16.23 -8.22
N LEU A 393 -0.84 16.28 -9.39
CA LEU A 393 -2.17 15.73 -9.73
C LEU A 393 -2.82 14.90 -8.60
N GLU A 394 -3.86 15.46 -7.99
CA GLU A 394 -4.68 14.76 -7.03
C GLU A 394 -5.54 13.73 -7.78
N TYR A 395 -5.43 12.47 -7.40
CA TYR A 395 -6.40 11.48 -7.83
C TYR A 395 -7.59 11.53 -6.89
N PRO A 396 -8.83 11.54 -7.39
CA PRO A 396 -9.98 11.38 -6.52
C PRO A 396 -9.82 10.06 -5.76
N GLU A 397 -9.74 10.19 -4.42
CA GLU A 397 -9.73 9.04 -3.53
C GLU A 397 -11.16 8.48 -3.49
N GLU A 398 -11.35 7.26 -3.93
CA GLU A 398 -12.58 6.55 -3.64
C GLU A 398 -12.48 6.03 -2.20
N GLU A 399 -13.41 6.42 -1.35
CA GLU A 399 -13.56 5.76 -0.07
C GLU A 399 -13.93 4.30 -0.37
N LEU A 400 -12.94 3.42 -0.26
CA LEU A 400 -13.28 2.04 -0.03
C LEU A 400 -14.09 2.03 1.25
N ASP A 401 -15.23 1.39 1.19
CA ASP A 401 -15.99 1.10 2.39
C ASP A 401 -15.09 0.26 3.31
N VAL A 402 -14.49 0.95 4.27
CA VAL A 402 -13.27 0.55 5.00
C VAL A 402 -13.69 -0.34 6.16
N GLY A 403 -14.22 -1.43 5.84
CA GLY A 403 -14.70 -2.47 6.74
C GLY A 403 -15.48 -3.48 5.91
N PRO A 404 -15.81 -4.64 6.39
CA PRO A 404 -16.87 -5.40 5.78
C PRO A 404 -18.17 -4.60 5.98
N ALA A 405 -18.40 -3.68 5.05
CA ALA A 405 -19.70 -3.09 4.85
C ALA A 405 -20.53 -4.20 4.27
N TYR A 406 -21.20 -4.87 5.16
CA TYR A 406 -22.28 -5.71 4.71
C TYR A 406 -23.34 -4.77 4.12
N GLU A 407 -23.40 -4.71 2.79
CA GLU A 407 -24.52 -4.08 2.12
C GLU A 407 -25.80 -4.64 2.71
N LYS A 408 -26.73 -3.77 3.07
CA LYS A 408 -28.01 -4.23 3.61
C LYS A 408 -28.77 -4.95 2.51
N GLY A 409 -29.20 -6.14 2.82
CA GLY A 409 -30.00 -6.94 1.91
C GLY A 409 -29.39 -8.30 1.61
N PHE A 410 -30.18 -9.10 0.93
CA PHE A 410 -29.79 -10.41 0.41
C PHE A 410 -30.43 -10.63 -0.97
N THR A 411 -29.80 -11.48 -1.76
CA THR A 411 -30.31 -11.97 -3.04
C THR A 411 -30.39 -13.48 -3.00
N ILE A 412 -31.38 -14.05 -3.67
CA ILE A 412 -31.57 -15.50 -3.79
C ILE A 412 -31.52 -15.83 -5.26
N GLU A 413 -30.64 -16.75 -5.62
CA GLU A 413 -30.53 -17.28 -6.98
C GLU A 413 -30.66 -18.79 -6.95
N ARG A 414 -31.26 -19.38 -7.98
CA ARG A 414 -31.33 -20.83 -8.12
C ARG A 414 -30.21 -21.30 -9.03
N ARG A 415 -29.33 -22.16 -8.52
CA ARG A 415 -28.21 -22.72 -9.28
C ARG A 415 -28.75 -23.67 -10.33
N ALA A 416 -28.31 -23.53 -11.59
CA ALA A 416 -28.79 -24.31 -12.72
C ALA A 416 -28.35 -25.78 -12.70
N ASP A 417 -27.20 -26.07 -12.08
CA ASP A 417 -26.57 -27.40 -12.13
C ASP A 417 -27.25 -28.42 -11.19
N ASP A 418 -27.62 -28.01 -9.99
CA ASP A 418 -28.14 -28.87 -8.93
C ASP A 418 -29.50 -28.41 -8.38
N GLY A 419 -29.97 -27.27 -8.84
CA GLY A 419 -31.24 -26.69 -8.39
C GLY A 419 -31.18 -26.06 -6.98
N ALA A 420 -30.02 -26.02 -6.34
CA ALA A 420 -29.84 -25.45 -5.01
C ALA A 420 -30.11 -23.94 -4.99
N TYR A 421 -30.68 -23.45 -3.90
CA TYR A 421 -30.91 -22.03 -3.68
C TYR A 421 -29.66 -21.41 -3.06
N VAL A 422 -29.02 -20.47 -3.77
CA VAL A 422 -27.86 -19.73 -3.31
C VAL A 422 -28.32 -18.39 -2.77
N VAL A 423 -28.13 -18.17 -1.48
CA VAL A 423 -28.46 -16.91 -0.81
C VAL A 423 -27.15 -16.14 -0.56
N SER A 424 -27.05 -14.98 -1.15
CA SER A 424 -25.90 -14.09 -1.04
C SER A 424 -26.35 -12.70 -0.55
N GLY A 425 -25.39 -11.88 -0.15
CA GLY A 425 -25.64 -10.51 0.30
C GLY A 425 -25.03 -10.23 1.67
N GLY A 426 -24.91 -8.95 1.97
CA GLY A 426 -24.17 -8.52 3.15
C GLY A 426 -24.80 -8.92 4.47
N ASP A 427 -26.15 -9.00 4.56
CA ASP A 427 -26.81 -9.47 5.78
C ASP A 427 -26.52 -10.96 6.02
N VAL A 428 -26.44 -11.77 4.95
CA VAL A 428 -26.09 -13.20 5.03
C VAL A 428 -24.65 -13.37 5.49
N GLN A 429 -23.72 -12.67 4.83
CA GLN A 429 -22.30 -12.73 5.18
C GLN A 429 -22.07 -12.33 6.64
N ARG A 430 -22.72 -11.27 7.09
CA ARG A 430 -22.66 -10.82 8.49
C ARG A 430 -23.17 -11.89 9.47
N LEU A 431 -24.21 -12.62 9.10
CA LEU A 431 -24.75 -13.70 9.93
C LEU A 431 -23.75 -14.86 10.02
N LEU A 432 -23.15 -15.24 8.88
CA LEU A 432 -22.15 -16.31 8.80
C LEU A 432 -20.91 -15.98 9.64
N ASP A 433 -20.36 -14.78 9.47
CA ASP A 433 -19.13 -14.35 10.16
C ASP A 433 -19.29 -14.24 11.68
N THR A 434 -20.51 -14.09 12.16
CA THR A 434 -20.81 -13.95 13.59
C THR A 434 -21.39 -15.20 14.26
N THR A 435 -21.43 -16.33 13.54
CA THR A 435 -22.04 -17.60 13.99
C THR A 435 -20.97 -18.69 14.07
N ASP A 436 -20.86 -19.34 15.24
CA ASP A 436 -20.05 -20.56 15.36
C ASP A 436 -20.89 -21.78 14.93
N PRO A 437 -20.51 -22.48 13.83
CA PRO A 437 -21.24 -23.64 13.35
C PRO A 437 -21.15 -24.86 14.28
N ASN A 438 -20.19 -24.89 15.20
CA ASN A 438 -19.99 -26.00 16.13
C ASN A 438 -20.79 -25.82 17.45
N ASP A 439 -21.34 -24.62 17.70
CA ASP A 439 -22.17 -24.33 18.87
C ASP A 439 -23.66 -24.38 18.53
N GLU A 440 -24.37 -25.35 19.10
CA GLU A 440 -25.82 -25.54 18.88
C GLU A 440 -26.68 -24.30 19.25
N ALA A 441 -26.27 -23.56 20.28
CA ALA A 441 -27.00 -22.37 20.71
C ALA A 441 -26.74 -21.20 19.73
N SER A 442 -25.56 -21.09 19.15
CA SER A 442 -25.22 -20.15 18.08
C SER A 442 -26.01 -20.47 16.82
N MET A 443 -26.11 -21.73 16.43
CA MET A 443 -26.89 -22.19 15.27
C MET A 443 -28.40 -21.93 15.44
N ARG A 444 -28.96 -22.17 16.60
CA ARG A 444 -30.36 -21.81 16.87
C ARG A 444 -30.62 -20.30 16.74
N ARG A 445 -29.66 -19.48 17.17
CA ARG A 445 -29.75 -18.03 16.99
C ARG A 445 -29.65 -17.66 15.51
N PHE A 446 -28.77 -18.27 14.77
CA PHE A 446 -28.62 -18.07 13.33
C PHE A 446 -29.95 -18.33 12.60
N GLN A 447 -30.63 -19.45 12.89
CA GLN A 447 -31.95 -19.75 12.35
C GLN A 447 -33.01 -18.68 12.68
N GLN A 448 -33.04 -18.22 13.92
CA GLN A 448 -33.96 -17.13 14.31
C GLN A 448 -33.67 -15.81 13.56
N LEU A 449 -32.41 -15.52 13.29
CA LEU A 449 -32.04 -14.34 12.54
C LEU A 449 -32.36 -14.47 11.04
N LEU A 450 -32.21 -15.65 10.43
CA LEU A 450 -32.66 -15.91 9.05
C LEU A 450 -34.18 -15.66 8.90
N ILE A 451 -34.97 -16.09 9.88
CA ILE A 451 -36.41 -15.81 9.90
C ILE A 451 -36.68 -14.31 10.05
N ARG A 452 -35.98 -13.64 10.99
CA ARG A 452 -36.15 -12.20 11.25
C ARG A 452 -35.76 -11.31 10.05
N TYR A 453 -34.73 -11.70 9.31
CA TYR A 453 -34.30 -11.00 8.09
C TYR A 453 -35.21 -11.29 6.90
N GLY A 454 -36.18 -12.19 7.04
CA GLY A 454 -37.13 -12.55 5.98
C GLY A 454 -36.56 -13.51 4.93
N ILE A 455 -35.34 -14.04 5.13
CA ILE A 455 -34.69 -14.94 4.18
C ILE A 455 -35.50 -16.23 4.00
N ILE A 456 -35.99 -16.80 5.08
CA ILE A 456 -36.83 -18.03 5.03
C ILE A 456 -38.14 -17.77 4.29
N THR A 457 -38.76 -16.60 4.49
CA THR A 457 -40.01 -16.22 3.81
C THR A 457 -39.75 -16.06 2.31
N ALA A 458 -38.67 -15.38 1.92
CA ALA A 458 -38.32 -15.21 0.52
C ALA A 458 -37.98 -16.54 -0.19
N LEU A 459 -37.31 -17.48 0.51
CA LEU A 459 -37.04 -18.83 -0.03
C LEU A 459 -38.34 -19.59 -0.32
N ARG A 460 -39.33 -19.54 0.58
CA ARG A 460 -40.66 -20.13 0.39
C ARG A 460 -41.42 -19.49 -0.78
N GLU A 461 -41.34 -18.18 -0.91
CA GLU A 461 -41.96 -17.46 -2.03
C GLU A 461 -41.33 -17.83 -3.38
N MET A 462 -40.05 -18.20 -3.39
CA MET A 462 -39.37 -18.72 -4.58
C MET A 462 -39.61 -20.21 -4.82
N GLY A 463 -40.38 -20.89 -3.96
CA GLY A 463 -40.78 -22.28 -4.14
C GLY A 463 -39.84 -23.29 -3.49
N ALA A 464 -39.00 -22.88 -2.53
CA ALA A 464 -38.19 -23.82 -1.76
C ALA A 464 -39.09 -24.70 -0.86
N GLY A 465 -38.95 -26.02 -0.96
CA GLY A 465 -39.69 -27.03 -0.21
C GLY A 465 -38.79 -27.94 0.61
N GLU A 466 -39.42 -28.83 1.40
CA GLU A 466 -38.71 -29.76 2.29
C GLU A 466 -37.74 -30.65 1.48
N GLY A 467 -36.46 -30.65 1.89
CA GLY A 467 -35.38 -31.41 1.26
C GLY A 467 -34.59 -30.64 0.19
N ASP A 468 -34.98 -29.41 -0.14
CA ASP A 468 -34.17 -28.56 -1.05
C ASP A 468 -32.88 -28.12 -0.37
N THR A 469 -31.80 -28.07 -1.14
CA THR A 469 -30.50 -27.60 -0.64
C THR A 469 -30.41 -26.09 -0.72
N ILE A 470 -30.04 -25.45 0.41
CA ILE A 470 -29.80 -24.02 0.50
C ILE A 470 -28.32 -23.76 0.78
N CYS A 471 -27.69 -22.97 -0.07
CA CYS A 471 -26.31 -22.54 0.06
C CYS A 471 -26.27 -21.10 0.61
N LEU A 472 -25.64 -20.94 1.78
CA LEU A 472 -25.39 -19.65 2.43
C LEU A 472 -23.89 -19.47 2.53
N GLY A 473 -23.28 -18.70 1.64
CA GLY A 473 -21.88 -18.31 1.69
C GLY A 473 -20.88 -19.46 1.90
N GLY A 474 -21.11 -20.63 1.32
CA GLY A 474 -20.26 -21.82 1.43
C GLY A 474 -20.73 -22.83 2.50
N TRP A 475 -21.80 -22.54 3.24
CA TRP A 475 -22.48 -23.52 4.06
C TRP A 475 -23.69 -24.07 3.31
N GLU A 476 -23.88 -25.38 3.36
CA GLU A 476 -25.00 -26.07 2.73
C GLU A 476 -25.91 -26.65 3.81
N PHE A 477 -27.21 -26.43 3.64
CA PHE A 477 -28.25 -26.85 4.56
C PHE A 477 -29.41 -27.49 3.78
N ASP A 478 -30.05 -28.49 4.38
CA ASP A 478 -31.34 -28.97 3.89
C ASP A 478 -32.44 -28.07 4.42
N PHE A 479 -33.34 -27.64 3.54
CA PHE A 479 -34.52 -26.91 3.95
C PHE A 479 -35.50 -27.86 4.60
N VAL A 480 -35.94 -27.56 5.82
CA VAL A 480 -36.93 -28.31 6.60
C VAL A 480 -38.04 -27.34 7.00
N ASP A 481 -39.27 -27.66 6.70
CA ASP A 481 -40.46 -26.82 6.97
C ASP A 481 -40.83 -26.72 8.45
#